data_60b381dc1dca5d6c13333702eb8d0df9
#
_entry.id   60b381dc1dca5d6c13333702eb8d0df9
#
_cell.length_a   1.000
_cell.length_b   1.000
_cell.length_c   1.000
_cell.angle_alpha   90.00
_cell.angle_beta   90.00
_cell.angle_gamma   90.00
#
_symmetry.space_group_name_H-M   'P 1'
#
loop_
_entity.id
_entity.type
_entity.pdbx_description
1 polymer ?
#
loop_
_entity_poly.entity_id
_entity_poly.type
_entity_poly.pdbx_seq_one_letter_code
_entity_poly.pdbx_strand_id
1 'polypeptide(L)'
;SQPSDERVPGVNAWFSSEFNRLNTWYPHMDLFTSYLKRTNFMLQQGLNIADVAYFIGEDAPKMTGITQPALPKRYQFDYINAEVIERDLYVKDGLLTLPHGTQYRMLVLPELKTMRPELLEKIASLLNEGAVILGPAPERSPSGKDYEKADQQVKALADSLWKGLDGKQTQAVQRGKGWLLYGMSMQEALKKIGCVPDCQLPEASPVLYAHRQAEGKDIYFLSNQSDQEIEVTPEFRIQGKQPEWWDATTGKIRRLPAFEFTEDGTQVPLRLAPFESAFIVFRQKGKASATGIEANCPRPETWMTLDKDWNVTFKDSIRGPKQVQSFDQLIDISTHPDESIRYYS
;
A
#
# COMPACT_ATOMS: atom_id res chain seq x y z
N SER A 1 -12.19 -22.85 17.53
CA SER A 1 -12.15 -24.30 17.33
C SER A 1 -13.57 -24.86 17.19
N GLN A 2 -13.74 -25.73 16.22
CA GLN A 2 -15.00 -26.40 15.97
C GLN A 2 -15.31 -27.34 17.14
N PRO A 3 -16.45 -27.24 17.82
CA PRO A 3 -16.67 -28.03 19.03
C PRO A 3 -16.90 -29.51 18.78
N SER A 4 -17.44 -29.95 17.65
CA SER A 4 -17.53 -31.35 17.25
C SER A 4 -17.83 -31.53 15.77
N ASP A 5 -17.49 -32.68 15.20
CA ASP A 5 -17.81 -33.05 13.82
C ASP A 5 -19.29 -33.50 13.66
N GLU A 6 -20.04 -33.59 14.75
CA GLU A 6 -21.45 -34.03 14.75
C GLU A 6 -22.41 -32.91 14.30
N ARG A 7 -21.95 -31.67 14.28
CA ARG A 7 -22.75 -30.51 13.85
C ARG A 7 -22.36 -30.07 12.44
N VAL A 8 -23.16 -30.46 11.47
CA VAL A 8 -22.99 -30.07 10.07
C VAL A 8 -24.25 -29.35 9.62
N PRO A 9 -24.14 -28.13 9.00
CA PRO A 9 -22.95 -27.32 8.82
C PRO A 9 -22.33 -26.88 10.13
N GLY A 10 -21.04 -26.53 10.08
CA GLY A 10 -20.27 -26.19 11.27
C GLY A 10 -20.82 -24.99 12.04
N VAL A 11 -20.54 -24.95 13.32
CA VAL A 11 -20.83 -23.82 14.19
C VAL A 11 -19.57 -22.97 14.28
N ASN A 12 -19.60 -21.75 13.76
CA ASN A 12 -18.52 -20.80 13.91
C ASN A 12 -18.49 -20.25 15.34
N ALA A 13 -17.35 -20.39 16.01
CA ALA A 13 -17.10 -19.64 17.22
C ALA A 13 -16.82 -18.17 16.86
N TRP A 14 -17.11 -17.27 17.77
CA TRP A 14 -16.96 -15.82 17.57
C TRP A 14 -15.53 -15.38 17.20
N PHE A 15 -14.54 -16.21 17.47
CA PHE A 15 -13.15 -16.01 17.07
C PHE A 15 -12.69 -17.09 16.11
N SER A 16 -12.45 -16.72 14.84
CA SER A 16 -11.56 -17.39 13.90
C SER A 16 -11.79 -18.85 13.54
N SER A 17 -13.00 -19.32 13.42
CA SER A 17 -13.23 -20.67 12.88
C SER A 17 -13.62 -20.71 11.42
N GLU A 18 -13.44 -19.59 10.70
CA GLU A 18 -13.83 -19.47 9.30
C GLU A 18 -13.03 -20.39 8.38
N PHE A 19 -11.76 -20.63 8.69
CA PHE A 19 -10.88 -21.51 7.93
C PHE A 19 -10.87 -22.93 8.49
N ASN A 20 -11.99 -23.64 8.36
CA ASN A 20 -12.09 -25.03 8.79
C ASN A 20 -12.87 -25.89 7.79
N ARG A 21 -12.64 -27.21 7.84
CA ARG A 21 -13.22 -28.18 6.90
C ARG A 21 -14.74 -28.30 6.92
N LEU A 22 -15.40 -27.73 7.92
CA LEU A 22 -16.85 -27.77 8.08
C LEU A 22 -17.57 -26.55 7.54
N ASN A 23 -16.83 -25.55 7.07
CA ASN A 23 -17.41 -24.42 6.36
C ASN A 23 -17.87 -24.84 4.96
N THR A 24 -18.97 -24.31 4.51
CA THR A 24 -19.58 -24.64 3.21
C THR A 24 -18.67 -24.31 2.02
N TRP A 25 -17.83 -23.29 2.14
CA TRP A 25 -16.88 -22.87 1.12
C TRP A 25 -15.50 -23.57 1.20
N TYR A 26 -15.27 -24.41 2.23
CA TYR A 26 -13.98 -25.10 2.40
C TYR A 26 -13.53 -25.93 1.19
N PRO A 27 -14.42 -26.61 0.45
CA PRO A 27 -14.03 -27.31 -0.77
C PRO A 27 -13.40 -26.41 -1.86
N HIS A 28 -13.62 -25.12 -1.77
CA HIS A 28 -13.08 -24.10 -2.68
C HIS A 28 -11.94 -23.28 -2.07
N MET A 29 -11.38 -23.74 -0.96
CA MET A 29 -10.27 -23.09 -0.23
C MET A 29 -9.03 -22.89 -1.11
N ASP A 30 -8.82 -23.77 -2.10
CA ASP A 30 -7.73 -23.72 -3.05
C ASP A 30 -7.75 -22.43 -3.88
N LEU A 31 -8.92 -21.89 -4.23
CA LEU A 31 -9.06 -20.62 -4.94
C LEU A 31 -8.49 -19.46 -4.09
N PHE A 32 -8.92 -19.40 -2.83
CA PHE A 32 -8.46 -18.36 -1.90
C PHE A 32 -6.97 -18.49 -1.57
N THR A 33 -6.51 -19.71 -1.26
CA THR A 33 -5.10 -19.92 -0.91
C THR A 33 -4.18 -19.73 -2.12
N SER A 34 -4.63 -20.03 -3.33
CA SER A 34 -3.87 -19.76 -4.57
C SER A 34 -3.74 -18.26 -4.83
N TYR A 35 -4.80 -17.49 -4.64
CA TYR A 35 -4.74 -16.03 -4.70
C TYR A 35 -3.76 -15.47 -3.66
N LEU A 36 -3.90 -15.84 -2.38
CA LEU A 36 -2.99 -15.39 -1.32
C LEU A 36 -1.54 -15.76 -1.59
N LYS A 37 -1.29 -16.99 -2.06
CA LYS A 37 0.06 -17.46 -2.40
C LYS A 37 0.71 -16.60 -3.48
N ARG A 38 -0.01 -16.30 -4.56
CA ARG A 38 0.51 -15.44 -5.64
C ARG A 38 0.71 -14.00 -5.17
N THR A 39 -0.26 -13.45 -4.45
CA THR A 39 -0.19 -12.08 -3.93
C THR A 39 0.97 -11.92 -2.94
N ASN A 40 1.10 -12.82 -1.96
CA ASN A 40 2.21 -12.79 -1.02
C ASN A 40 3.56 -12.96 -1.71
N PHE A 41 3.67 -13.89 -2.67
CA PHE A 41 4.90 -14.06 -3.42
C PHE A 41 5.33 -12.78 -4.14
N MET A 42 4.40 -12.11 -4.81
CA MET A 42 4.69 -10.87 -5.56
C MET A 42 5.02 -9.70 -4.62
N LEU A 43 4.30 -9.56 -3.51
CA LEU A 43 4.52 -8.48 -2.54
C LEU A 43 5.78 -8.67 -1.67
N GLN A 44 6.39 -9.84 -1.67
CA GLN A 44 7.67 -10.12 -1.02
C GLN A 44 8.88 -9.90 -1.95
N GLN A 45 8.66 -9.60 -3.24
CA GLN A 45 9.77 -9.41 -4.17
C GLN A 45 10.49 -8.09 -3.91
N GLY A 46 11.84 -8.12 -3.97
CA GLY A 46 12.69 -6.94 -3.95
C GLY A 46 12.43 -5.97 -2.79
N LEU A 47 12.47 -4.67 -3.09
CA LEU A 47 12.39 -3.59 -2.12
C LEU A 47 11.01 -2.94 -2.13
N ASN A 48 10.55 -2.52 -0.96
CA ASN A 48 9.42 -1.60 -0.84
C ASN A 48 9.82 -0.22 -1.37
N ILE A 49 8.94 0.42 -2.14
CA ILE A 49 9.16 1.79 -2.61
C ILE A 49 8.33 2.72 -1.75
N ALA A 50 9.00 3.59 -1.03
CA ALA A 50 8.41 4.63 -0.20
C ALA A 50 9.20 5.94 -0.36
N ASP A 51 8.51 7.07 -0.36
CA ASP A 51 9.15 8.37 -0.54
C ASP A 51 9.62 8.98 0.78
N VAL A 52 8.99 8.60 1.90
CA VAL A 52 9.16 9.25 3.19
C VAL A 52 9.46 8.22 4.28
N ALA A 53 10.47 8.51 5.10
CA ALA A 53 10.74 7.79 6.34
C ALA A 53 10.24 8.64 7.53
N TYR A 54 9.33 8.10 8.35
CA TYR A 54 8.91 8.73 9.61
C TYR A 54 9.70 8.18 10.77
N PHE A 55 10.48 9.04 11.40
CA PHE A 55 11.19 8.68 12.63
C PHE A 55 10.20 8.59 13.80
N ILE A 56 10.18 7.45 14.48
CA ILE A 56 9.23 7.18 15.56
C ILE A 56 9.57 7.83 16.91
N GLY A 57 10.74 8.48 17.02
CA GLY A 57 11.23 9.08 18.26
C GLY A 57 12.02 8.10 19.13
N GLU A 58 12.51 8.62 20.27
CA GLU A 58 13.31 7.88 21.26
C GLU A 58 12.63 7.79 22.63
N ASP A 59 11.41 8.27 22.74
CA ASP A 59 10.58 8.19 23.94
C ASP A 59 10.00 6.77 24.13
N ALA A 60 9.01 6.62 24.99
CA ALA A 60 8.38 5.32 25.25
C ALA A 60 7.96 4.59 23.98
N PRO A 61 7.92 3.24 23.99
CA PRO A 61 7.47 2.45 22.85
C PRO A 61 6.14 2.96 22.30
N LYS A 62 6.08 3.16 20.98
CA LYS A 62 4.88 3.62 20.28
C LYS A 62 4.31 2.52 19.39
N MET A 63 3.01 2.43 19.39
CA MET A 63 2.32 1.73 18.32
C MET A 63 2.31 2.61 17.08
N THR A 64 2.63 2.02 15.93
CA THR A 64 2.62 2.70 14.64
C THR A 64 1.18 2.96 14.16
N GLY A 65 1.00 3.82 13.19
CA GLY A 65 -0.31 4.15 12.60
C GLY A 65 -0.59 5.64 12.50
N ILE A 66 0.24 6.50 13.10
CA ILE A 66 0.09 7.96 13.01
C ILE A 66 1.26 8.52 12.22
N THR A 67 0.96 9.23 11.12
CA THR A 67 1.90 10.06 10.38
C THR A 67 1.66 11.51 10.74
N GLN A 68 2.69 12.20 11.21
CA GLN A 68 2.59 13.61 11.59
C GLN A 68 3.86 14.37 11.14
N PRO A 69 3.75 15.35 10.20
CA PRO A 69 2.51 15.76 9.50
C PRO A 69 1.87 14.64 8.69
N ALA A 70 0.54 14.72 8.48
CA ALA A 70 -0.19 13.71 7.72
C ALA A 70 0.36 13.58 6.28
N LEU A 71 0.62 12.34 5.86
CA LEU A 71 1.06 12.07 4.49
C LEU A 71 -0.12 12.23 3.53
N PRO A 72 0.03 12.99 2.42
CA PRO A 72 -1.01 13.05 1.39
C PRO A 72 -1.24 11.67 0.77
N LYS A 73 -2.44 11.44 0.26
CA LYS A 73 -2.74 10.24 -0.53
C LYS A 73 -1.74 10.10 -1.69
N ARG A 74 -1.49 8.87 -2.12
CA ARG A 74 -0.64 8.53 -3.28
C ARG A 74 0.87 8.61 -3.04
N TYR A 75 1.29 8.85 -1.81
CA TYR A 75 2.66 8.66 -1.35
C TYR A 75 2.74 7.49 -0.41
N GLN A 76 3.89 6.82 -0.37
CA GLN A 76 4.17 5.72 0.54
C GLN A 76 5.23 6.12 1.56
N PHE A 77 5.20 5.46 2.71
CA PHE A 77 6.14 5.73 3.79
C PHE A 77 6.52 4.46 4.53
N ASP A 78 7.65 4.53 5.21
CA ASP A 78 8.07 3.56 6.22
C ASP A 78 8.31 4.27 7.56
N TYR A 79 8.22 3.52 8.65
CA TYR A 79 8.69 3.97 9.95
C TYR A 79 10.15 3.57 10.14
N ILE A 80 10.92 4.45 10.80
CA ILE A 80 12.34 4.21 11.10
C ILE A 80 12.63 4.56 12.56
N ASN A 81 13.44 3.73 13.23
CA ASN A 81 13.88 3.97 14.60
C ASN A 81 15.29 4.59 14.66
N ALA A 82 15.68 5.06 15.85
CA ALA A 82 16.97 5.71 16.07
C ALA A 82 18.16 4.80 15.73
N GLU A 83 18.10 3.53 16.13
CA GLU A 83 19.19 2.57 15.89
C GLU A 83 19.49 2.41 14.39
N VAL A 84 18.45 2.29 13.56
CA VAL A 84 18.61 2.18 12.11
C VAL A 84 19.13 3.49 11.51
N ILE A 85 18.68 4.66 12.00
CA ILE A 85 19.21 5.95 11.55
C ILE A 85 20.69 6.05 11.85
N GLU A 86 21.11 5.74 13.07
CA GLU A 86 22.51 5.86 13.51
C GLU A 86 23.44 4.90 12.79
N ARG A 87 23.05 3.62 12.73
CA ARG A 87 23.89 2.54 12.23
C ARG A 87 23.89 2.43 10.71
N ASP A 88 22.72 2.53 10.08
CA ASP A 88 22.53 2.05 8.73
C ASP A 88 22.18 3.16 7.72
N LEU A 89 21.55 4.26 8.15
CA LEU A 89 21.09 5.29 7.23
C LEU A 89 22.25 6.16 6.75
N TYR A 90 22.38 6.33 5.44
CA TYR A 90 23.37 7.19 4.80
C TYR A 90 22.76 7.90 3.58
N VAL A 91 23.46 8.88 3.02
CA VAL A 91 23.03 9.58 1.81
C VAL A 91 23.78 9.04 0.58
N LYS A 92 23.01 8.69 -0.45
CA LYS A 92 23.54 8.33 -1.76
C LYS A 92 22.73 9.05 -2.85
N ASP A 93 23.39 9.78 -3.71
CA ASP A 93 22.76 10.54 -4.82
C ASP A 93 21.63 11.47 -4.36
N GLY A 94 21.77 12.06 -3.16
CA GLY A 94 20.78 12.95 -2.55
C GLY A 94 19.58 12.24 -1.89
N LEU A 95 19.59 10.91 -1.84
CA LEU A 95 18.55 10.09 -1.22
C LEU A 95 19.06 9.44 0.06
N LEU A 96 18.23 9.41 1.07
CA LEU A 96 18.44 8.63 2.29
C LEU A 96 18.36 7.16 1.94
N THR A 97 19.43 6.41 2.17
CA THR A 97 19.61 5.05 1.66
C THR A 97 19.95 4.09 2.80
N LEU A 98 19.34 2.91 2.79
CA LEU A 98 19.65 1.80 3.68
C LEU A 98 20.57 0.77 2.96
N PRO A 99 21.39 -0.01 3.68
CA PRO A 99 22.37 -0.94 3.07
C PRO A 99 21.78 -1.96 2.09
N HIS A 100 20.52 -2.37 2.31
CA HIS A 100 19.81 -3.30 1.42
C HIS A 100 19.21 -2.62 0.18
N GLY A 101 19.33 -1.30 0.06
CA GLY A 101 18.97 -0.54 -1.14
C GLY A 101 17.67 0.27 -1.06
N THR A 102 16.87 0.16 0.00
CA THR A 102 15.69 1.02 0.20
C THR A 102 16.13 2.49 0.30
N GLN A 103 15.40 3.36 -0.37
CA GLN A 103 15.71 4.78 -0.46
C GLN A 103 14.49 5.64 -0.11
N TYR A 104 14.74 6.77 0.55
CA TYR A 104 13.72 7.76 0.90
C TYR A 104 14.16 9.14 0.43
N ARG A 105 13.21 9.96 0.01
CA ARG A 105 13.43 11.35 -0.39
C ARG A 105 13.48 12.31 0.80
N MET A 106 12.84 11.92 1.91
CA MET A 106 12.72 12.76 3.10
C MET A 106 12.66 11.92 4.37
N LEU A 107 13.33 12.41 5.42
CA LEU A 107 13.16 11.95 6.80
C LEU A 107 12.29 12.96 7.56
N VAL A 108 11.23 12.47 8.20
CA VAL A 108 10.35 13.30 9.04
C VAL A 108 10.66 13.03 10.51
N LEU A 109 10.97 14.08 11.23
CA LEU A 109 11.17 14.04 12.68
C LEU A 109 9.83 14.22 13.39
N PRO A 110 9.57 13.51 14.50
CA PRO A 110 8.35 13.67 15.27
C PRO A 110 8.32 15.04 15.99
N GLU A 111 7.12 15.50 16.34
CA GLU A 111 6.90 16.70 17.15
C GLU A 111 7.31 16.46 18.62
N LEU A 112 8.59 16.15 18.83
CA LEU A 112 9.19 15.89 20.14
C LEU A 112 10.26 16.92 20.45
N LYS A 113 10.37 17.27 21.74
CA LYS A 113 11.40 18.18 22.26
C LYS A 113 12.70 17.49 22.62
N THR A 114 12.75 16.18 22.45
CA THR A 114 13.89 15.36 22.90
C THR A 114 14.52 14.59 21.77
N MET A 115 15.85 14.55 21.78
CA MET A 115 16.69 13.73 20.92
C MET A 115 18.07 13.56 21.56
N ARG A 116 18.65 12.36 21.51
CA ARG A 116 20.01 12.15 22.01
C ARG A 116 21.04 12.94 21.19
N PRO A 117 22.16 13.42 21.80
CA PRO A 117 23.20 14.14 21.06
C PRO A 117 23.73 13.35 19.87
N GLU A 118 24.01 12.06 20.04
CA GLU A 118 24.58 11.18 19.00
C GLU A 118 23.65 11.07 17.77
N LEU A 119 22.35 10.96 18.01
CA LEU A 119 21.37 10.93 16.92
C LEU A 119 21.29 12.29 16.21
N LEU A 120 21.32 13.40 16.96
CA LEU A 120 21.29 14.74 16.36
C LEU A 120 22.56 15.04 15.55
N GLU A 121 23.73 14.55 16.00
CA GLU A 121 24.98 14.59 15.22
C GLU A 121 24.86 13.79 13.91
N LYS A 122 24.23 12.62 13.97
CA LYS A 122 23.94 11.83 12.76
C LYS A 122 23.01 12.58 11.79
N ILE A 123 21.96 13.21 12.30
CA ILE A 123 21.05 14.07 11.54
C ILE A 123 21.83 15.22 10.84
N ALA A 124 22.75 15.86 11.56
CA ALA A 124 23.61 16.90 11.01
C ALA A 124 24.51 16.36 9.88
N SER A 125 25.10 15.18 10.05
CA SER A 125 25.88 14.52 9.00
C SER A 125 25.04 14.25 7.75
N LEU A 126 23.87 13.65 7.90
CA LEU A 126 22.96 13.38 6.79
C LEU A 126 22.56 14.66 6.03
N LEU A 127 22.29 15.75 6.74
CA LEU A 127 22.04 17.07 6.12
C LEU A 127 23.27 17.56 5.34
N ASN A 128 24.47 17.48 5.91
CA ASN A 128 25.68 17.88 5.22
C ASN A 128 25.94 17.08 3.94
N GLU A 129 25.52 15.84 3.90
CA GLU A 129 25.66 14.93 2.75
C GLU A 129 24.58 15.14 1.68
N GLY A 130 23.44 15.77 2.02
CA GLY A 130 22.41 16.09 1.03
C GLY A 130 21.00 15.60 1.39
N ALA A 131 20.76 15.11 2.61
CA ALA A 131 19.44 14.69 3.05
C ALA A 131 18.43 15.83 3.09
N VAL A 132 17.16 15.50 2.87
CA VAL A 132 16.04 16.39 3.19
C VAL A 132 15.39 15.90 4.48
N ILE A 133 15.27 16.81 5.45
CA ILE A 133 14.71 16.51 6.77
C ILE A 133 13.63 17.53 7.10
N LEU A 134 12.47 17.04 7.55
CA LEU A 134 11.34 17.87 7.98
C LEU A 134 11.07 17.62 9.47
N GLY A 135 11.07 18.68 10.28
CA GLY A 135 10.65 18.60 11.67
C GLY A 135 11.18 19.70 12.58
N PRO A 136 10.74 19.73 13.84
CA PRO A 136 11.12 20.73 14.83
C PRO A 136 12.53 20.51 15.38
N ALA A 137 13.07 21.58 15.98
CA ALA A 137 14.31 21.50 16.75
C ALA A 137 14.09 20.77 18.07
N PRO A 138 14.94 19.80 18.46
CA PRO A 138 14.94 19.26 19.82
C PRO A 138 15.51 20.29 20.81
N GLU A 139 15.09 20.23 22.07
CA GLU A 139 15.51 21.14 23.13
C GLU A 139 16.49 20.48 24.12
N ARG A 140 16.40 19.15 24.28
CA ARG A 140 17.16 18.38 25.29
C ARG A 140 17.28 16.91 24.95
N SER A 141 18.15 16.20 25.70
CA SER A 141 18.23 14.73 25.65
C SER A 141 17.05 14.06 26.38
N PRO A 142 16.53 12.91 25.90
CA PRO A 142 15.57 12.09 26.63
C PRO A 142 16.22 11.25 27.73
N SER A 143 17.56 11.15 27.76
CA SER A 143 18.33 10.27 28.65
C SER A 143 18.93 11.03 29.81
N GLY A 144 18.99 10.36 30.96
CA GLY A 144 19.76 10.87 32.12
C GLY A 144 21.28 10.70 32.01
N LYS A 145 21.78 10.06 30.96
CA LYS A 145 23.19 9.91 30.68
C LYS A 145 23.79 11.29 30.39
N ASP A 146 24.86 11.64 31.13
CA ASP A 146 25.59 12.92 31.01
C ASP A 146 24.65 14.15 31.08
N TYR A 147 23.60 14.10 31.88
CA TYR A 147 22.40 14.93 31.93
C TYR A 147 22.61 16.39 31.49
N GLU A 148 23.39 17.19 32.26
CA GLU A 148 23.54 18.63 31.96
C GLU A 148 24.35 18.85 30.64
N LYS A 149 25.37 18.06 30.43
CA LYS A 149 26.24 18.17 29.27
C LYS A 149 25.49 17.73 27.99
N ALA A 150 24.74 16.65 28.05
CA ALA A 150 23.94 16.15 26.93
C ALA A 150 22.89 17.19 26.48
N ASP A 151 22.18 17.81 27.43
CA ASP A 151 21.21 18.87 27.12
C ASP A 151 21.87 20.09 26.46
N GLN A 152 23.02 20.51 26.97
CA GLN A 152 23.78 21.64 26.38
C GLN A 152 24.26 21.30 24.96
N GLN A 153 24.69 20.06 24.70
CA GLN A 153 25.11 19.60 23.37
C GLN A 153 23.93 19.61 22.41
N VAL A 154 22.79 19.03 22.80
CA VAL A 154 21.56 19.04 21.99
C VAL A 154 21.16 20.47 21.65
N LYS A 155 21.07 21.33 22.66
CA LYS A 155 20.68 22.73 22.46
C LYS A 155 21.63 23.45 21.51
N ALA A 156 22.94 23.37 21.72
CA ALA A 156 23.93 24.05 20.89
C ALA A 156 23.87 23.58 19.42
N LEU A 157 23.73 22.28 19.19
CA LEU A 157 23.63 21.72 17.86
C LEU A 157 22.31 22.06 17.19
N ALA A 158 21.19 21.98 17.91
CA ALA A 158 19.88 22.39 17.43
C ALA A 158 19.84 23.87 17.05
N ASP A 159 20.34 24.75 17.95
CA ASP A 159 20.43 26.21 17.68
C ASP A 159 21.27 26.50 16.41
N SER A 160 22.28 25.70 16.15
CA SER A 160 23.08 25.83 14.91
C SER A 160 22.32 25.34 13.67
N LEU A 161 21.73 24.15 13.74
CA LEU A 161 21.06 23.53 12.61
C LEU A 161 19.78 24.27 12.20
N TRP A 162 18.94 24.67 13.18
CA TRP A 162 17.68 25.40 12.93
C TRP A 162 17.85 26.92 12.87
N LYS A 163 19.09 27.43 12.93
CA LYS A 163 19.35 28.86 12.85
C LYS A 163 18.70 29.50 11.63
N GLY A 164 17.87 30.52 11.84
CA GLY A 164 17.15 31.21 10.77
C GLY A 164 15.90 30.50 10.26
N LEU A 165 15.48 29.41 10.90
CA LEU A 165 14.28 28.65 10.58
C LEU A 165 13.24 28.85 11.67
N ASP A 166 12.17 29.59 11.39
CA ASP A 166 11.13 29.94 12.38
C ASP A 166 9.81 29.18 12.18
N GLY A 167 9.73 28.40 11.09
CA GLY A 167 8.54 27.63 10.74
C GLY A 167 7.33 28.46 10.31
N LYS A 168 7.50 29.78 10.10
CA LYS A 168 6.44 30.71 9.70
C LYS A 168 6.85 31.51 8.47
N GLN A 169 7.78 32.43 8.61
CA GLN A 169 8.32 33.22 7.51
C GLN A 169 9.42 32.47 6.76
N THR A 170 10.28 31.78 7.52
CA THR A 170 11.33 30.93 6.97
C THR A 170 11.06 29.49 7.35
N GLN A 171 10.62 28.71 6.37
CA GLN A 171 10.24 27.31 6.56
C GLN A 171 11.25 26.32 5.97
N ALA A 172 12.31 26.80 5.34
CA ALA A 172 13.34 25.97 4.73
C ALA A 172 14.70 26.66 4.76
N VAL A 173 15.73 25.94 5.17
CA VAL A 173 17.13 26.41 5.13
C VAL A 173 18.01 25.29 4.58
N GLN A 174 19.05 25.67 3.84
CA GLN A 174 20.06 24.73 3.38
C GLN A 174 21.08 24.50 4.48
N ARG A 175 21.47 23.24 4.70
CA ARG A 175 22.56 22.82 5.59
C ARG A 175 23.46 21.84 4.86
N GLY A 176 24.70 22.24 4.66
CA GLY A 176 25.58 21.50 3.76
C GLY A 176 24.97 21.38 2.36
N LYS A 177 24.81 20.16 1.86
CA LYS A 177 24.14 19.86 0.58
C LYS A 177 22.65 19.60 0.72
N GLY A 178 22.13 19.43 1.95
CA GLY A 178 20.76 19.07 2.24
C GLY A 178 19.86 20.24 2.62
N TRP A 179 18.61 19.89 2.90
CA TRP A 179 17.57 20.84 3.27
C TRP A 179 16.93 20.47 4.60
N LEU A 180 16.85 21.43 5.50
CA LEU A 180 16.08 21.34 6.73
C LEU A 180 14.80 22.17 6.58
N LEU A 181 13.66 21.51 6.79
CA LEU A 181 12.32 22.04 6.62
C LEU A 181 11.59 22.05 7.96
N TYR A 182 10.76 23.06 8.21
CA TYR A 182 9.95 23.15 9.42
C TYR A 182 8.71 24.03 9.21
N GLY A 183 7.60 23.71 9.87
CA GLY A 183 6.39 24.53 9.90
C GLY A 183 5.58 24.53 8.60
N MET A 184 5.78 23.56 7.74
CA MET A 184 5.02 23.35 6.52
C MET A 184 4.31 21.99 6.51
N SER A 185 3.25 21.88 5.73
CA SER A 185 2.57 20.62 5.50
C SER A 185 3.45 19.65 4.71
N MET A 186 3.14 18.35 4.80
CA MET A 186 3.83 17.34 4.00
C MET A 186 3.68 17.58 2.50
N GLN A 187 2.51 18.04 2.06
CA GLN A 187 2.27 18.36 0.65
C GLN A 187 3.18 19.49 0.13
N GLU A 188 3.34 20.55 0.93
CA GLU A 188 4.27 21.65 0.61
C GLU A 188 5.72 21.18 0.58
N ALA A 189 6.11 20.35 1.56
CA ALA A 189 7.45 19.78 1.64
C ALA A 189 7.78 18.90 0.43
N LEU A 190 6.88 17.99 0.06
CA LEU A 190 7.04 17.11 -1.11
C LEU A 190 7.11 17.92 -2.42
N LYS A 191 6.23 18.92 -2.57
CA LYS A 191 6.26 19.83 -3.73
C LYS A 191 7.57 20.59 -3.81
N LYS A 192 8.07 21.08 -2.68
CA LYS A 192 9.35 21.84 -2.62
C LYS A 192 10.54 21.03 -3.11
N ILE A 193 10.56 19.72 -2.86
CA ILE A 193 11.64 18.83 -3.32
C ILE A 193 11.36 18.21 -4.69
N GLY A 194 10.28 18.62 -5.38
CA GLY A 194 9.90 18.07 -6.69
C GLY A 194 9.52 16.58 -6.65
N CYS A 195 9.02 16.10 -5.51
CA CYS A 195 8.59 14.71 -5.39
C CYS A 195 7.16 14.57 -5.90
N VAL A 196 6.99 13.93 -7.07
CA VAL A 196 5.68 13.53 -7.60
C VAL A 196 5.22 12.20 -6.97
N PRO A 197 3.91 11.95 -6.85
CA PRO A 197 3.39 10.67 -6.37
C PRO A 197 3.93 9.48 -7.18
N ASP A 198 4.18 8.37 -6.50
CA ASP A 198 4.66 7.15 -7.14
C ASP A 198 3.61 6.48 -8.03
N CYS A 199 2.33 6.61 -7.65
CA CYS A 199 1.17 6.23 -8.46
C CYS A 199 0.10 7.31 -8.33
N GLN A 200 -0.02 8.17 -9.35
CA GLN A 200 -1.03 9.22 -9.36
C GLN A 200 -2.40 8.62 -9.73
N LEU A 201 -3.38 8.94 -8.93
CA LEU A 201 -4.77 8.52 -9.07
C LEU A 201 -5.68 9.72 -8.76
N PRO A 202 -6.90 9.80 -9.30
CA PRO A 202 -7.86 10.81 -8.88
C PRO A 202 -8.06 10.81 -7.37
N GLU A 203 -8.22 11.98 -6.74
CA GLU A 203 -8.33 12.12 -5.29
C GLU A 203 -9.46 11.28 -4.68
N ALA A 204 -10.59 11.25 -5.36
CA ALA A 204 -11.78 10.48 -4.96
C ALA A 204 -11.68 8.98 -5.29
N SER A 205 -10.61 8.53 -5.95
CA SER A 205 -10.48 7.11 -6.34
C SER A 205 -10.38 6.21 -5.11
N PRO A 206 -11.18 5.13 -5.04
CA PRO A 206 -11.12 4.14 -3.96
C PRO A 206 -9.95 3.15 -4.13
N VAL A 207 -9.08 3.34 -5.11
CA VAL A 207 -7.95 2.43 -5.35
C VAL A 207 -6.82 2.70 -4.36
N LEU A 208 -6.39 1.66 -3.68
CA LEU A 208 -5.14 1.61 -2.94
C LEU A 208 -4.05 0.94 -3.78
N TYR A 209 -2.80 1.26 -3.51
CA TYR A 209 -1.67 0.62 -4.18
C TYR A 209 -0.52 0.32 -3.23
N ALA A 210 0.32 -0.64 -3.64
CA ALA A 210 1.64 -0.88 -3.09
C ALA A 210 2.62 -1.06 -4.26
N HIS A 211 3.89 -0.65 -4.08
CA HIS A 211 4.93 -0.75 -5.10
C HIS A 211 6.14 -1.52 -4.58
N ARG A 212 6.58 -2.51 -5.35
CA ARG A 212 7.80 -3.29 -5.11
C ARG A 212 8.73 -3.18 -6.31
N GLN A 213 10.02 -3.05 -6.07
CA GLN A 213 11.04 -3.04 -7.12
C GLN A 213 12.02 -4.19 -6.95
N ALA A 214 12.17 -5.02 -7.98
CA ALA A 214 13.02 -6.20 -7.95
C ALA A 214 13.74 -6.38 -9.30
N GLU A 215 15.07 -6.43 -9.28
CA GLU A 215 15.88 -6.74 -10.48
C GLU A 215 15.49 -5.93 -11.73
N GLY A 216 15.26 -4.63 -11.55
CA GLY A 216 14.85 -3.72 -12.63
C GLY A 216 13.40 -3.87 -13.09
N LYS A 217 12.59 -4.62 -12.37
CA LYS A 217 11.14 -4.75 -12.56
C LYS A 217 10.42 -3.90 -11.53
N ASP A 218 9.35 -3.24 -11.92
CA ASP A 218 8.49 -2.48 -11.05
C ASP A 218 7.14 -3.20 -10.97
N ILE A 219 6.66 -3.46 -9.76
CA ILE A 219 5.51 -4.29 -9.46
C ILE A 219 4.54 -3.47 -8.62
N TYR A 220 3.50 -2.94 -9.26
CA TYR A 220 2.42 -2.25 -8.56
C TYR A 220 1.27 -3.21 -8.29
N PHE A 221 0.85 -3.29 -7.06
CA PHE A 221 -0.40 -3.96 -6.67
C PHE A 221 -1.47 -2.90 -6.52
N LEU A 222 -2.55 -3.02 -7.26
CA LEU A 222 -3.73 -2.15 -7.17
C LEU A 222 -4.89 -2.92 -6.57
N SER A 223 -5.70 -2.25 -5.76
CA SER A 223 -6.90 -2.84 -5.18
C SER A 223 -8.03 -1.82 -5.13
N ASN A 224 -9.14 -2.12 -5.81
CA ASN A 224 -10.38 -1.37 -5.71
C ASN A 224 -11.05 -1.69 -4.36
N GLN A 225 -11.20 -0.68 -3.51
CA GLN A 225 -11.79 -0.84 -2.17
C GLN A 225 -13.31 -0.60 -2.16
N SER A 226 -13.93 -0.45 -3.34
CA SER A 226 -15.37 -0.21 -3.44
C SER A 226 -16.12 -1.41 -4.00
N ASP A 227 -17.42 -1.45 -3.74
CA ASP A 227 -18.39 -2.40 -4.30
C ASP A 227 -18.88 -2.02 -5.72
N GLN A 228 -18.21 -1.05 -6.35
CA GLN A 228 -18.53 -0.58 -7.71
C GLN A 228 -17.39 -0.92 -8.69
N GLU A 229 -17.77 -1.21 -9.94
CA GLU A 229 -16.82 -1.20 -11.05
C GLU A 229 -16.32 0.23 -11.26
N ILE A 230 -15.04 0.40 -11.45
CA ILE A 230 -14.42 1.70 -11.67
C ILE A 230 -13.55 1.70 -12.93
N GLU A 231 -13.57 2.82 -13.63
CA GLU A 231 -12.60 3.14 -14.67
C GLU A 231 -11.63 4.18 -14.13
N VAL A 232 -10.35 3.91 -14.27
CA VAL A 232 -9.28 4.75 -13.73
C VAL A 232 -8.06 4.72 -14.65
N THR A 233 -7.37 5.85 -14.75
CA THR A 233 -6.12 5.96 -15.50
C THR A 233 -5.00 6.36 -14.54
N PRO A 234 -4.44 5.40 -13.78
CA PRO A 234 -3.30 5.69 -12.92
C PRO A 234 -2.09 6.10 -13.77
N GLU A 235 -1.31 7.04 -13.24
CA GLU A 235 0.00 7.40 -13.76
C GLU A 235 1.07 6.85 -12.83
N PHE A 236 1.82 5.88 -13.32
CA PHE A 236 2.92 5.22 -12.60
C PHE A 236 4.22 5.97 -12.86
N ARG A 237 5.01 6.24 -11.82
CA ARG A 237 6.32 6.93 -11.92
C ARG A 237 7.40 6.06 -12.57
N ILE A 238 7.06 5.45 -13.70
CA ILE A 238 7.91 4.55 -14.50
C ILE A 238 7.83 4.98 -15.96
N GLN A 239 8.97 5.01 -16.65
CA GLN A 239 9.02 5.33 -18.07
C GLN A 239 9.73 4.25 -18.88
N GLY A 240 9.44 4.19 -20.16
CA GLY A 240 10.13 3.34 -21.13
C GLY A 240 9.82 1.85 -21.05
N LYS A 241 8.88 1.44 -20.21
CA LYS A 241 8.51 0.02 -20.01
C LYS A 241 7.07 -0.25 -20.42
N GLN A 242 6.84 -1.46 -20.94
CA GLN A 242 5.54 -2.01 -21.28
C GLN A 242 4.78 -2.42 -20.01
N PRO A 243 3.57 -1.90 -19.74
CA PRO A 243 2.73 -2.41 -18.66
C PRO A 243 2.14 -3.77 -18.99
N GLU A 244 2.12 -4.65 -18.00
CA GLU A 244 1.48 -5.96 -18.04
C GLU A 244 0.50 -6.09 -16.89
N TRP A 245 -0.65 -6.73 -17.14
CA TRP A 245 -1.61 -7.14 -16.12
C TRP A 245 -1.30 -8.57 -15.67
N TRP A 246 -1.03 -8.74 -14.39
CA TRP A 246 -0.84 -10.04 -13.77
C TRP A 246 -2.00 -10.29 -12.81
N ASP A 247 -2.83 -11.25 -13.15
CA ASP A 247 -4.01 -11.61 -12.38
C ASP A 247 -3.65 -12.62 -11.28
N ALA A 248 -3.74 -12.20 -10.03
CA ALA A 248 -3.44 -13.07 -8.89
C ALA A 248 -4.49 -14.19 -8.71
N THR A 249 -5.73 -13.97 -9.16
CA THR A 249 -6.81 -14.96 -9.05
C THR A 249 -6.57 -16.15 -9.97
N THR A 250 -6.26 -15.89 -11.22
CA THR A 250 -6.09 -16.96 -12.24
C THR A 250 -4.63 -17.31 -12.51
N GLY A 251 -3.69 -16.43 -12.18
CA GLY A 251 -2.27 -16.54 -12.53
C GLY A 251 -1.97 -16.18 -13.98
N LYS A 252 -2.93 -15.65 -14.73
CA LYS A 252 -2.73 -15.23 -16.11
C LYS A 252 -1.99 -13.92 -16.22
N ILE A 253 -1.16 -13.80 -17.25
CA ILE A 253 -0.39 -12.60 -17.56
C ILE A 253 -0.77 -12.14 -18.96
N ARG A 254 -1.04 -10.84 -19.11
CA ARG A 254 -1.31 -10.21 -20.41
C ARG A 254 -0.68 -8.84 -20.51
N ARG A 255 -0.31 -8.42 -21.71
CA ARG A 255 0.13 -7.06 -21.98
C ARG A 255 -1.05 -6.10 -21.96
N LEU A 256 -0.80 -4.88 -21.56
CA LEU A 256 -1.73 -3.77 -21.67
C LEU A 256 -1.30 -2.91 -22.86
N PRO A 257 -1.96 -3.00 -24.01
CA PRO A 257 -1.52 -2.28 -25.21
C PRO A 257 -1.78 -0.78 -25.15
N ALA A 258 -2.82 -0.34 -24.42
CA ALA A 258 -3.15 1.06 -24.29
C ALA A 258 -2.40 1.68 -23.10
N PHE A 259 -1.43 2.54 -23.40
CA PHE A 259 -0.70 3.33 -22.40
C PHE A 259 0.02 4.50 -23.08
N GLU A 260 0.35 5.52 -22.32
CA GLU A 260 1.05 6.69 -22.80
C GLU A 260 2.18 7.07 -21.84
N PHE A 261 3.33 7.46 -22.39
CA PHE A 261 4.41 8.04 -21.61
C PHE A 261 4.16 9.55 -21.44
N THR A 262 4.24 10.01 -20.20
CA THR A 262 4.17 11.43 -19.83
C THR A 262 5.54 11.94 -19.41
N GLU A 263 5.63 13.20 -18.99
CA GLU A 263 6.85 13.74 -18.39
C GLU A 263 7.21 13.02 -17.09
N ASP A 264 6.22 12.69 -16.26
CA ASP A 264 6.41 12.15 -14.91
C ASP A 264 6.32 10.61 -14.84
N GLY A 265 5.78 9.94 -15.89
CA GLY A 265 5.55 8.52 -15.77
C GLY A 265 4.91 7.83 -16.99
N THR A 266 4.06 6.87 -16.69
CA THR A 266 3.27 6.10 -17.67
C THR A 266 1.81 6.05 -17.23
N GLN A 267 0.92 6.62 -18.03
CA GLN A 267 -0.53 6.51 -17.87
C GLN A 267 -1.06 5.22 -18.48
N VAL A 268 -1.87 4.49 -17.73
CA VAL A 268 -2.44 3.22 -18.15
C VAL A 268 -3.93 3.19 -17.84
N PRO A 269 -4.83 3.28 -18.82
CA PRO A 269 -6.26 3.18 -18.59
C PRO A 269 -6.65 1.75 -18.19
N LEU A 270 -7.34 1.63 -17.05
CA LEU A 270 -7.74 0.37 -16.42
C LEU A 270 -9.21 0.39 -16.04
N ARG A 271 -9.82 -0.79 -16.02
CA ARG A 271 -11.13 -1.06 -15.43
C ARG A 271 -10.93 -2.13 -14.36
N LEU A 272 -11.45 -1.85 -13.15
CA LEU A 272 -11.40 -2.76 -12.02
C LEU A 272 -12.83 -3.07 -11.58
N ALA A 273 -13.18 -4.34 -11.51
CA ALA A 273 -14.44 -4.79 -10.97
C ALA A 273 -14.58 -4.46 -9.46
N PRO A 274 -15.75 -4.59 -8.86
CA PRO A 274 -15.93 -4.45 -7.42
C PRO A 274 -14.93 -5.31 -6.65
N PHE A 275 -14.20 -4.70 -5.70
CA PHE A 275 -13.17 -5.35 -4.86
C PHE A 275 -12.05 -6.07 -5.63
N GLU A 276 -11.91 -5.85 -6.93
CA GLU A 276 -10.86 -6.47 -7.73
C GLU A 276 -9.48 -5.93 -7.35
N SER A 277 -8.50 -6.82 -7.41
CA SER A 277 -7.09 -6.47 -7.30
C SER A 277 -6.30 -7.04 -8.47
N ALA A 278 -5.25 -6.32 -8.86
CA ALA A 278 -4.37 -6.70 -9.93
C ALA A 278 -2.93 -6.23 -9.70
N PHE A 279 -1.97 -6.94 -10.26
CA PHE A 279 -0.61 -6.43 -10.40
C PHE A 279 -0.44 -5.79 -11.77
N ILE A 280 0.08 -4.55 -11.77
CA ILE A 280 0.58 -3.88 -12.98
C ILE A 280 2.10 -3.94 -12.93
N VAL A 281 2.68 -4.71 -13.84
CA VAL A 281 4.11 -5.05 -13.82
C VAL A 281 4.81 -4.42 -15.02
N PHE A 282 5.91 -3.72 -14.75
CA PHE A 282 6.77 -3.09 -15.75
C PHE A 282 8.14 -3.77 -15.75
N ARG A 283 8.39 -4.64 -16.73
CA ARG A 283 9.65 -5.41 -16.81
C ARG A 283 10.35 -5.36 -18.15
N GLN A 284 9.64 -5.08 -19.23
CA GLN A 284 10.17 -5.06 -20.57
C GLN A 284 10.11 -3.66 -21.16
N LYS A 285 11.07 -3.30 -22.02
CA LYS A 285 10.99 -2.05 -22.79
C LYS A 285 9.73 -2.02 -23.62
N GLY A 286 9.07 -0.88 -23.66
CA GLY A 286 7.84 -0.65 -24.41
C GLY A 286 7.94 0.57 -25.28
N LYS A 287 7.09 0.61 -26.33
CA LYS A 287 6.81 1.82 -27.10
C LYS A 287 5.40 2.23 -26.77
N ALA A 288 5.18 3.53 -26.53
CA ALA A 288 3.86 4.06 -26.26
C ALA A 288 2.87 3.69 -27.38
N SER A 289 1.65 3.33 -27.00
CA SER A 289 0.55 3.04 -27.91
C SER A 289 -0.73 3.63 -27.34
N ALA A 290 -1.20 4.72 -27.93
CA ALA A 290 -2.42 5.38 -27.52
C ALA A 290 -3.64 4.67 -28.16
N THR A 291 -4.21 3.73 -27.44
CA THR A 291 -5.52 3.14 -27.76
C THR A 291 -6.37 3.19 -26.49
N GLY A 292 -7.69 3.30 -26.64
CA GLY A 292 -8.60 3.51 -25.51
C GLY A 292 -8.65 2.37 -24.49
N ILE A 293 -9.36 2.58 -23.40
CA ILE A 293 -9.52 1.64 -22.28
C ILE A 293 -9.97 0.24 -22.71
N GLU A 294 -10.78 0.13 -23.76
CA GLU A 294 -11.29 -1.14 -24.26
C GLU A 294 -10.18 -2.07 -24.79
N ALA A 295 -9.03 -1.53 -25.23
CA ALA A 295 -7.89 -2.35 -25.62
C ALA A 295 -7.23 -3.04 -24.41
N ASN A 296 -7.25 -2.40 -23.23
CA ASN A 296 -6.72 -2.97 -21.99
C ASN A 296 -7.73 -3.85 -21.26
N CYS A 297 -9.00 -3.43 -21.28
CA CYS A 297 -10.07 -4.05 -20.50
C CYS A 297 -11.34 -4.17 -21.37
N PRO A 298 -11.36 -5.08 -22.34
CA PRO A 298 -12.51 -5.25 -23.21
C PRO A 298 -13.74 -5.65 -22.39
N ARG A 299 -14.89 -5.08 -22.73
CA ARG A 299 -16.15 -5.49 -22.12
C ARG A 299 -16.59 -6.82 -22.71
N PRO A 300 -17.01 -7.76 -21.86
CA PRO A 300 -17.62 -8.99 -22.37
C PRO A 300 -18.96 -8.67 -23.02
N GLU A 301 -19.21 -9.27 -24.19
CA GLU A 301 -20.52 -9.25 -24.82
C GLU A 301 -21.35 -10.42 -24.30
N THR A 302 -22.63 -10.18 -24.00
CA THR A 302 -23.55 -11.25 -23.63
C THR A 302 -23.85 -12.08 -24.86
N TRP A 303 -23.31 -13.31 -24.89
CA TRP A 303 -23.56 -14.23 -25.98
C TRP A 303 -24.91 -14.95 -25.85
N MET A 304 -25.30 -15.31 -24.62
CA MET A 304 -26.54 -16.02 -24.33
C MET A 304 -26.96 -15.76 -22.87
N THR A 305 -28.24 -15.59 -22.64
CA THR A 305 -28.81 -15.52 -21.30
C THR A 305 -29.56 -16.81 -21.01
N LEU A 306 -29.23 -17.46 -19.90
CA LEU A 306 -29.93 -18.62 -19.37
C LEU A 306 -30.85 -18.14 -18.27
N ASP A 307 -32.08 -17.81 -18.59
CA ASP A 307 -32.99 -17.09 -17.70
C ASP A 307 -34.25 -17.88 -17.33
N LYS A 308 -34.40 -19.14 -17.75
CA LYS A 308 -35.61 -19.94 -17.51
C LYS A 308 -35.34 -21.44 -17.57
N ASP A 309 -36.37 -22.20 -17.16
CA ASP A 309 -36.43 -23.67 -17.25
C ASP A 309 -35.31 -24.38 -16.48
N TRP A 310 -35.01 -23.89 -15.28
CA TRP A 310 -33.99 -24.49 -14.41
C TRP A 310 -34.53 -25.71 -13.68
N ASN A 311 -33.83 -26.85 -13.83
CA ASN A 311 -34.06 -28.07 -13.05
C ASN A 311 -32.95 -28.22 -12.01
N VAL A 312 -33.30 -28.00 -10.73
CA VAL A 312 -32.35 -28.01 -9.62
C VAL A 312 -32.51 -29.31 -8.80
N THR A 313 -31.41 -30.00 -8.63
CA THR A 313 -31.33 -31.20 -7.76
C THR A 313 -30.50 -30.87 -6.53
N PHE A 314 -31.07 -31.08 -5.35
CA PHE A 314 -30.39 -30.90 -4.08
C PHE A 314 -29.68 -32.22 -3.69
N LYS A 315 -28.37 -32.17 -3.42
CA LYS A 315 -27.56 -33.37 -3.21
C LYS A 315 -27.89 -34.10 -1.91
N ASP A 316 -28.27 -33.37 -0.86
CA ASP A 316 -28.55 -33.98 0.45
C ASP A 316 -30.03 -34.28 0.59
N SER A 317 -30.38 -35.56 0.57
CA SER A 317 -31.76 -36.03 0.73
C SER A 317 -32.27 -36.02 2.18
N ILE A 318 -31.45 -35.64 3.16
CA ILE A 318 -31.83 -35.63 4.57
C ILE A 318 -32.71 -34.41 4.87
N ARG A 319 -32.32 -33.26 4.33
CA ARG A 319 -32.98 -31.96 4.59
C ARG A 319 -33.58 -31.30 3.36
N GLY A 320 -33.03 -31.56 2.20
CA GLY A 320 -33.49 -30.97 0.94
C GLY A 320 -34.63 -31.75 0.29
N PRO A 321 -35.27 -31.16 -0.73
CA PRO A 321 -36.24 -31.83 -1.56
C PRO A 321 -35.63 -33.08 -2.21
N LYS A 322 -36.34 -34.20 -2.13
CA LYS A 322 -35.92 -35.46 -2.76
C LYS A 322 -36.11 -35.48 -4.28
N GLN A 323 -36.98 -34.62 -4.75
CA GLN A 323 -37.32 -34.52 -6.18
C GLN A 323 -36.66 -33.30 -6.79
N VAL A 324 -36.42 -33.36 -8.09
CA VAL A 324 -35.99 -32.22 -8.88
C VAL A 324 -37.01 -31.09 -8.76
N GLN A 325 -36.52 -29.90 -8.44
CA GLN A 325 -37.35 -28.70 -8.36
C GLN A 325 -37.15 -27.90 -9.64
N SER A 326 -38.27 -27.46 -10.24
CA SER A 326 -38.22 -26.58 -11.41
C SER A 326 -38.39 -25.15 -10.98
N PHE A 327 -37.53 -24.27 -11.50
CA PHE A 327 -37.58 -22.83 -11.28
C PHE A 327 -37.63 -22.11 -12.63
N ASP A 328 -38.58 -21.24 -12.80
CA ASP A 328 -38.65 -20.36 -14.00
C ASP A 328 -37.47 -19.39 -14.06
N GLN A 329 -36.94 -18.99 -12.89
CA GLN A 329 -35.76 -18.15 -12.72
C GLN A 329 -34.92 -18.64 -11.55
N LEU A 330 -33.61 -18.40 -11.60
CA LEU A 330 -32.78 -18.57 -10.42
C LEU A 330 -33.11 -17.46 -9.43
N ILE A 331 -33.46 -17.85 -8.23
CA ILE A 331 -33.83 -16.96 -7.13
C ILE A 331 -32.84 -17.07 -5.99
N ASP A 332 -32.83 -16.09 -5.10
CA ASP A 332 -32.18 -16.22 -3.81
C ASP A 332 -32.94 -17.26 -2.97
N ILE A 333 -32.37 -18.45 -2.85
CA ILE A 333 -33.00 -19.56 -2.12
C ILE A 333 -33.14 -19.29 -0.62
N SER A 334 -32.41 -18.32 -0.05
CA SER A 334 -32.55 -17.92 1.36
C SER A 334 -33.93 -17.36 1.69
N THR A 335 -34.64 -16.85 0.69
CA THR A 335 -35.99 -16.28 0.82
C THR A 335 -37.10 -17.23 0.36
N HIS A 336 -36.75 -18.45 -0.06
CA HIS A 336 -37.72 -19.42 -0.57
C HIS A 336 -38.77 -19.81 0.47
N PRO A 337 -40.08 -19.93 0.12
CA PRO A 337 -41.11 -20.33 1.09
C PRO A 337 -40.93 -21.72 1.66
N ASP A 338 -40.37 -22.66 0.89
CA ASP A 338 -40.08 -24.01 1.36
C ASP A 338 -38.79 -24.02 2.20
N GLU A 339 -38.90 -24.38 3.46
CA GLU A 339 -37.81 -24.44 4.43
C GLU A 339 -36.71 -25.45 4.04
N SER A 340 -37.08 -26.53 3.37
CA SER A 340 -36.11 -27.50 2.89
C SER A 340 -35.19 -26.98 1.80
N ILE A 341 -35.68 -25.99 1.00
CA ILE A 341 -34.88 -25.28 -0.01
C ILE A 341 -34.03 -24.20 0.67
N ARG A 342 -34.61 -23.42 1.60
CA ARG A 342 -33.87 -22.41 2.37
C ARG A 342 -32.64 -22.97 3.11
N TYR A 343 -32.68 -24.22 3.48
CA TYR A 343 -31.55 -24.88 4.15
C TYR A 343 -30.24 -24.84 3.35
N TYR A 344 -30.33 -24.70 2.03
CA TYR A 344 -29.17 -24.65 1.13
C TYR A 344 -28.70 -23.22 0.82
N SER A 345 -29.18 -22.22 1.52
CA SER A 345 -28.77 -20.81 1.36
C SER A 345 -27.42 -20.49 2.02
#